data_c131fbaf0ecbe6ad2e76b20c1131f7e3
#
_entry.id   c131fbaf0ecbe6ad2e76b20c1131f7e3
#
_cell.length_a   1.000
_cell.length_b   1.000
_cell.length_c   1.000
_cell.angle_alpha   90.00
_cell.angle_beta   90.00
_cell.angle_gamma   90.00
#
_symmetry.space_group_name_H-M   'P 1'
#
loop_
_entity.id
_entity.type
_entity.pdbx_description
1 polymer ?
#
loop_
_entity_poly.entity_id
_entity_poly.type
_entity_poly.pdbx_seq_one_letter_code
_entity_poly.pdbx_strand_id
1 'polypeptide(L)'
;PEKILTNQDLESMVDTNDEWIRDRTGIRQRHIAGEKEYTVDLAEQAARNAIDAAGISTDEIDLIIVATTTPDRVFPSTACLLQQRLDIHGCAAFDVQAVCTGFVYALGVADQFFRAGTSKCALVVGAETLSRILDWTDRNTCVLFGDGAGAVVLQADEETGILSSHLHADGSYENLLTVTYGVSTGKREILEGSGGISMKGNEVFKMAVNTLGRIVDETLQHNDMEKSDIDWLVPHQANIRIINATARKLSMSLDRVVITVDKHGNTSAASVPLALDVAVRDGRIKKGETLMLEAFGGGFTWGSVLLKY
;
A
#
# COMPACT_ATOMS: atom_id res chain seq x y z
N PRO A 1 4.19 2.55 -13.47
CA PRO A 1 4.83 3.44 -14.45
C PRO A 1 6.07 2.81 -15.09
N GLU A 2 6.36 3.16 -16.34
CA GLU A 2 7.57 2.68 -17.04
C GLU A 2 8.83 3.47 -16.65
N LYS A 3 8.67 4.77 -16.33
CA LYS A 3 9.79 5.63 -16.00
C LYS A 3 10.40 5.23 -14.66
N ILE A 4 11.67 4.82 -14.69
CA ILE A 4 12.48 4.55 -13.51
C ILE A 4 13.29 5.80 -13.15
N LEU A 5 13.31 6.15 -11.86
CA LEU A 5 14.18 7.16 -11.27
C LEU A 5 15.15 6.43 -10.34
N THR A 6 16.44 6.46 -10.70
CA THR A 6 17.50 5.81 -9.91
C THR A 6 18.03 6.73 -8.81
N ASN A 7 18.82 6.18 -7.89
CA ASN A 7 19.49 7.01 -6.88
C ASN A 7 20.51 7.96 -7.52
N GLN A 8 21.17 7.56 -8.62
CA GLN A 8 22.09 8.41 -9.35
C GLN A 8 21.39 9.62 -10.00
N ASP A 9 20.17 9.44 -10.49
CA ASP A 9 19.37 10.56 -11.01
C ASP A 9 19.07 11.58 -9.90
N LEU A 10 18.77 11.11 -8.68
CA LEU A 10 18.52 11.96 -7.51
C LEU A 10 19.76 12.74 -7.05
N GLU A 11 20.98 12.24 -7.27
CA GLU A 11 22.22 12.96 -6.97
C GLU A 11 22.32 14.29 -7.74
N SER A 12 21.69 14.37 -8.91
CA SER A 12 21.62 15.60 -9.69
C SER A 12 20.55 16.60 -9.21
N MET A 13 19.61 16.16 -8.35
CA MET A 13 18.46 16.95 -7.91
C MET A 13 18.61 17.48 -6.49
N VAL A 14 19.19 16.69 -5.58
CA VAL A 14 19.36 17.03 -4.16
C VAL A 14 20.71 16.56 -3.64
N ASP A 15 21.18 17.13 -2.53
CA ASP A 15 22.44 16.73 -1.87
C ASP A 15 22.32 15.33 -1.24
N THR A 16 22.55 14.29 -2.04
CA THR A 16 22.46 12.87 -1.67
C THR A 16 23.43 12.02 -2.51
N ASN A 17 23.52 10.71 -2.21
CA ASN A 17 24.21 9.73 -3.05
C ASN A 17 23.59 8.33 -2.89
N ASP A 18 23.89 7.43 -3.84
CA ASP A 18 23.35 6.06 -3.86
C ASP A 18 23.64 5.29 -2.57
N GLU A 19 24.88 5.36 -2.06
CA GLU A 19 25.28 4.67 -0.82
C GLU A 19 24.42 5.12 0.37
N TRP A 20 24.27 6.44 0.56
CA TRP A 20 23.49 7.01 1.64
C TRP A 20 22.00 6.59 1.59
N ILE A 21 21.39 6.58 0.39
CA ILE A 21 20.00 6.18 0.20
C ILE A 21 19.86 4.68 0.51
N ARG A 22 20.70 3.84 -0.04
CA ARG A 22 20.65 2.37 0.14
C ARG A 22 20.84 1.95 1.58
N ASP A 23 21.82 2.50 2.27
CA ASP A 23 22.11 2.14 3.65
C ASP A 23 20.97 2.48 4.61
N ARG A 24 20.23 3.55 4.34
CA ARG A 24 19.15 4.02 5.19
C ARG A 24 17.80 3.45 4.84
N THR A 25 17.56 3.16 3.58
CA THR A 25 16.23 2.83 3.06
C THR A 25 16.16 1.46 2.39
N GLY A 26 17.26 0.95 1.88
CA GLY A 26 17.32 -0.21 1.00
C GLY A 26 16.93 0.10 -0.45
N ILE A 27 16.46 1.31 -0.74
CA ILE A 27 15.94 1.70 -2.06
C ILE A 27 17.08 1.90 -3.05
N ARG A 28 16.96 1.31 -4.23
CA ARG A 28 17.89 1.47 -5.36
C ARG A 28 17.28 2.32 -6.47
N GLN A 29 15.97 2.18 -6.65
CA GLN A 29 15.19 2.89 -7.66
C GLN A 29 13.74 3.01 -7.23
N ARG A 30 12.99 3.84 -7.93
CA ARG A 30 11.52 3.95 -7.86
C ARG A 30 10.96 4.24 -9.23
N HIS A 31 9.67 3.98 -9.39
CA HIS A 31 8.94 4.32 -10.59
C HIS A 31 8.21 5.65 -10.40
N ILE A 32 8.15 6.45 -11.45
CA ILE A 32 7.52 7.77 -11.44
C ILE A 32 6.52 7.85 -12.59
N ALA A 33 5.27 8.19 -12.27
CA ALA A 33 4.23 8.37 -13.27
C ALA A 33 4.57 9.49 -14.27
N GLY A 34 4.33 9.22 -15.54
CA GLY A 34 4.48 10.20 -16.60
C GLY A 34 3.54 11.40 -16.40
N GLU A 35 3.77 12.51 -17.11
CA GLU A 35 2.99 13.74 -16.95
C GLU A 35 1.47 13.53 -17.13
N LYS A 36 1.08 12.66 -18.06
CA LYS A 36 -0.32 12.31 -18.37
C LYS A 36 -0.73 10.94 -17.87
N GLU A 37 0.05 10.33 -17.00
CA GLU A 37 -0.24 9.06 -16.36
C GLU A 37 -0.79 9.33 -14.96
N TYR A 38 -2.06 9.04 -14.76
CA TYR A 38 -2.81 9.35 -13.53
C TYR A 38 -2.94 8.10 -12.64
N THR A 39 -3.42 8.30 -11.41
CA THR A 39 -3.61 7.19 -10.47
C THR A 39 -4.56 6.13 -11.03
N VAL A 40 -5.62 6.53 -11.71
CA VAL A 40 -6.56 5.59 -12.34
C VAL A 40 -5.94 4.80 -13.49
N ASP A 41 -4.94 5.35 -14.21
CA ASP A 41 -4.25 4.60 -15.29
C ASP A 41 -3.44 3.43 -14.71
N LEU A 42 -2.75 3.69 -13.58
CA LEU A 42 -2.02 2.66 -12.85
C LEU A 42 -2.98 1.62 -12.24
N ALA A 43 -4.08 2.10 -11.63
CA ALA A 43 -5.11 1.25 -11.04
C ALA A 43 -5.75 0.34 -12.10
N GLU A 44 -6.04 0.84 -13.29
CA GLU A 44 -6.61 0.05 -14.40
C GLU A 44 -5.68 -1.09 -14.82
N GLN A 45 -4.39 -0.81 -14.99
CA GLN A 45 -3.43 -1.84 -15.38
C GLN A 45 -3.31 -2.93 -14.31
N ALA A 46 -3.24 -2.54 -13.02
CA ALA A 46 -3.19 -3.48 -11.91
C ALA A 46 -4.49 -4.30 -11.82
N ALA A 47 -5.65 -3.67 -11.98
CA ALA A 47 -6.95 -4.30 -11.96
C ALA A 47 -7.10 -5.36 -13.07
N ARG A 48 -6.75 -5.01 -14.31
CA ARG A 48 -6.79 -5.96 -15.45
C ARG A 48 -5.88 -7.17 -15.21
N ASN A 49 -4.67 -6.94 -14.68
CA ASN A 49 -3.75 -8.02 -14.35
C ASN A 49 -4.29 -8.93 -13.24
N ALA A 50 -5.00 -8.38 -12.24
CA ALA A 50 -5.61 -9.15 -11.16
C ALA A 50 -6.83 -9.96 -11.65
N ILE A 51 -7.68 -9.37 -12.50
CA ILE A 51 -8.83 -10.05 -13.12
C ILE A 51 -8.37 -11.20 -13.98
N ASP A 52 -7.35 -10.98 -14.82
CA ASP A 52 -6.75 -12.03 -15.68
C ASP A 52 -6.15 -13.16 -14.82
N ALA A 53 -5.40 -12.83 -13.77
CA ALA A 53 -4.83 -13.82 -12.86
C ALA A 53 -5.88 -14.64 -12.09
N ALA A 54 -7.01 -14.01 -11.73
CA ALA A 54 -8.15 -14.68 -11.11
C ALA A 54 -8.93 -15.56 -12.09
N GLY A 55 -8.79 -15.34 -13.39
CA GLY A 55 -9.50 -16.07 -14.44
C GLY A 55 -11.01 -15.80 -14.45
N ILE A 56 -11.43 -14.60 -14.05
CA ILE A 56 -12.85 -14.19 -13.96
C ILE A 56 -13.22 -13.19 -15.03
N SER A 57 -14.53 -13.03 -15.27
CA SER A 57 -15.09 -11.94 -16.07
C SER A 57 -15.30 -10.67 -15.21
N THR A 58 -15.24 -9.50 -15.83
CA THR A 58 -15.59 -8.23 -15.18
C THR A 58 -17.02 -8.21 -14.66
N ASP A 59 -17.95 -8.93 -15.29
CA ASP A 59 -19.35 -9.04 -14.89
C ASP A 59 -19.56 -9.73 -13.51
N GLU A 60 -18.56 -10.47 -13.04
CA GLU A 60 -18.61 -11.13 -11.73
C GLU A 60 -18.31 -10.16 -10.58
N ILE A 61 -17.68 -9.01 -10.87
CA ILE A 61 -17.27 -8.03 -9.85
C ILE A 61 -18.49 -7.23 -9.40
N ASP A 62 -18.81 -7.35 -8.10
CA ASP A 62 -19.93 -6.67 -7.47
C ASP A 62 -19.51 -5.62 -6.43
N LEU A 63 -18.19 -5.42 -6.24
CA LEU A 63 -17.62 -4.40 -5.36
C LEU A 63 -16.24 -3.94 -5.89
N ILE A 64 -16.01 -2.62 -5.93
CA ILE A 64 -14.70 -2.03 -6.25
C ILE A 64 -14.27 -1.10 -5.12
N ILE A 65 -13.10 -1.34 -4.55
CA ILE A 65 -12.50 -0.47 -3.53
C ILE A 65 -11.10 -0.07 -3.99
N VAL A 66 -10.84 1.23 -4.09
CA VAL A 66 -9.51 1.76 -4.37
C VAL A 66 -8.95 2.45 -3.13
N ALA A 67 -7.82 1.97 -2.64
CA ALA A 67 -7.06 2.62 -1.59
C ALA A 67 -6.09 3.62 -2.23
N THR A 68 -6.32 4.91 -2.01
CA THR A 68 -5.47 5.98 -2.55
C THR A 68 -5.51 7.23 -1.68
N THR A 69 -4.38 7.93 -1.62
CA THR A 69 -4.22 9.27 -1.03
C THR A 69 -4.05 10.32 -2.13
N THR A 70 -3.82 9.87 -3.35
CA THR A 70 -3.57 10.70 -4.54
C THR A 70 -4.63 10.45 -5.62
N PRO A 71 -5.93 10.68 -5.33
CA PRO A 71 -6.99 10.47 -6.31
C PRO A 71 -6.86 11.44 -7.49
N ASP A 72 -7.33 11.03 -8.67
CA ASP A 72 -7.32 11.86 -9.88
C ASP A 72 -8.17 13.14 -9.73
N ARG A 73 -9.24 13.04 -8.95
CA ARG A 73 -10.24 14.10 -8.76
C ARG A 73 -10.78 14.11 -7.34
N VAL A 74 -11.36 15.22 -6.94
CA VAL A 74 -12.15 15.31 -5.70
C VAL A 74 -13.39 14.41 -5.79
N PHE A 75 -14.05 14.42 -6.96
CA PHE A 75 -15.12 13.51 -7.38
C PHE A 75 -15.21 13.49 -8.92
N PRO A 76 -15.68 12.41 -9.56
CA PRO A 76 -15.99 11.12 -8.95
C PRO A 76 -14.73 10.47 -8.33
N SER A 77 -14.91 9.44 -7.47
CA SER A 77 -13.83 8.68 -6.87
C SER A 77 -12.98 7.96 -7.93
N THR A 78 -11.73 7.64 -7.61
CA THR A 78 -10.86 6.83 -8.48
C THR A 78 -11.50 5.46 -8.77
N ALA A 79 -12.19 4.87 -7.80
CA ALA A 79 -12.94 3.63 -7.98
C ALA A 79 -14.06 3.75 -9.02
N CYS A 80 -14.81 4.87 -9.05
CA CYS A 80 -15.82 5.12 -10.09
C CYS A 80 -15.20 5.32 -11.48
N LEU A 81 -14.04 6.00 -11.55
CA LEU A 81 -13.31 6.14 -12.81
C LEU A 81 -12.82 4.77 -13.31
N LEU A 82 -12.28 3.95 -12.41
CA LEU A 82 -11.83 2.59 -12.71
C LEU A 82 -12.99 1.70 -13.17
N GLN A 83 -14.14 1.75 -12.47
CA GLN A 83 -15.35 1.03 -12.82
C GLN A 83 -15.77 1.30 -14.28
N GLN A 84 -15.79 2.57 -14.68
CA GLN A 84 -16.12 2.97 -16.03
C GLN A 84 -15.12 2.43 -17.06
N ARG A 85 -13.80 2.44 -16.75
CA ARG A 85 -12.75 1.95 -17.66
C ARG A 85 -12.78 0.43 -17.85
N LEU A 86 -13.22 -0.29 -16.83
CA LEU A 86 -13.40 -1.75 -16.87
C LEU A 86 -14.73 -2.18 -17.46
N ASP A 87 -15.59 -1.23 -17.85
CA ASP A 87 -16.96 -1.45 -18.34
C ASP A 87 -17.83 -2.24 -17.36
N ILE A 88 -17.64 -1.98 -16.06
CA ILE A 88 -18.42 -2.58 -14.96
C ILE A 88 -19.52 -1.60 -14.58
N HIS A 89 -20.76 -2.08 -14.39
CA HIS A 89 -21.90 -1.24 -14.06
C HIS A 89 -22.68 -1.74 -12.87
N GLY A 90 -23.20 -0.80 -12.06
CA GLY A 90 -24.19 -1.09 -11.02
C GLY A 90 -23.65 -1.61 -9.69
N CYS A 91 -22.38 -2.01 -9.59
CA CYS A 91 -21.77 -2.40 -8.33
C CYS A 91 -21.35 -1.18 -7.49
N ALA A 92 -21.17 -1.36 -6.18
CA ALA A 92 -20.61 -0.34 -5.31
C ALA A 92 -19.14 -0.07 -5.69
N ALA A 93 -18.77 1.23 -5.81
CA ALA A 93 -17.40 1.65 -6.13
C ALA A 93 -17.05 2.91 -5.33
N PHE A 94 -16.01 2.85 -4.50
CA PHE A 94 -15.57 3.96 -3.64
C PHE A 94 -14.09 3.88 -3.28
N ASP A 95 -13.53 5.03 -2.90
CA ASP A 95 -12.15 5.13 -2.44
C ASP A 95 -12.07 5.03 -0.91
N VAL A 96 -10.97 4.45 -0.41
CA VAL A 96 -10.58 4.43 1.01
C VAL A 96 -9.26 5.17 1.16
N GLN A 97 -9.20 6.11 2.10
CA GLN A 97 -7.97 6.81 2.43
C GLN A 97 -7.49 6.47 3.84
N ALA A 98 -6.37 5.75 3.93
CA ALA A 98 -5.63 5.50 5.17
C ALA A 98 -4.13 5.49 4.89
N VAL A 99 -3.69 6.28 3.92
CA VAL A 99 -2.30 6.44 3.47
C VAL A 99 -1.64 5.06 3.23
N CYS A 100 -0.46 4.81 3.77
CA CYS A 100 0.25 3.53 3.55
C CYS A 100 -0.51 2.29 4.07
N THR A 101 -1.46 2.46 4.98
CA THR A 101 -2.31 1.38 5.48
C THR A 101 -3.57 1.15 4.62
N GLY A 102 -3.78 2.00 3.60
CA GLY A 102 -5.01 2.04 2.81
C GLY A 102 -5.42 0.70 2.23
N PHE A 103 -4.48 -0.08 1.68
CA PHE A 103 -4.80 -1.39 1.11
C PHE A 103 -5.24 -2.41 2.18
N VAL A 104 -4.60 -2.42 3.34
CA VAL A 104 -4.99 -3.27 4.48
C VAL A 104 -6.39 -2.90 4.98
N TYR A 105 -6.69 -1.59 5.06
CA TYR A 105 -8.03 -1.10 5.38
C TYR A 105 -9.06 -1.53 4.32
N ALA A 106 -8.73 -1.39 3.05
CA ALA A 106 -9.62 -1.78 1.94
C ALA A 106 -9.94 -3.28 1.96
N LEU A 107 -8.96 -4.14 2.26
CA LEU A 107 -9.19 -5.58 2.46
C LEU A 107 -10.14 -5.85 3.62
N GLY A 108 -9.91 -5.19 4.77
CA GLY A 108 -10.80 -5.33 5.94
C GLY A 108 -12.22 -4.87 5.65
N VAL A 109 -12.40 -3.79 4.88
CA VAL A 109 -13.72 -3.31 4.45
C VAL A 109 -14.38 -4.32 3.51
N ALA A 110 -13.66 -4.83 2.50
CA ALA A 110 -14.18 -5.83 1.56
C ALA A 110 -14.64 -7.11 2.29
N ASP A 111 -13.86 -7.59 3.26
CA ASP A 111 -14.22 -8.75 4.09
C ASP A 111 -15.56 -8.53 4.82
N GLN A 112 -15.85 -7.31 5.31
CA GLN A 112 -17.13 -7.04 5.94
C GLN A 112 -18.32 -7.10 4.96
N PHE A 113 -18.14 -6.70 3.70
CA PHE A 113 -19.17 -6.86 2.67
C PHE A 113 -19.47 -8.35 2.41
N PHE A 114 -18.43 -9.20 2.40
CA PHE A 114 -18.60 -10.64 2.25
C PHE A 114 -19.31 -11.26 3.47
N ARG A 115 -18.86 -10.94 4.69
CA ARG A 115 -19.50 -11.42 5.93
C ARG A 115 -20.96 -10.97 6.07
N ALA A 116 -21.29 -9.78 5.57
CA ALA A 116 -22.66 -9.29 5.51
C ALA A 116 -23.50 -9.93 4.39
N GLY A 117 -22.90 -10.71 3.50
CA GLY A 117 -23.57 -11.35 2.36
C GLY A 117 -23.99 -10.36 1.25
N THR A 118 -23.44 -9.15 1.24
CA THR A 118 -23.79 -8.08 0.27
C THR A 118 -22.87 -8.03 -0.94
N SER A 119 -21.75 -8.74 -0.92
CA SER A 119 -20.82 -8.91 -2.04
C SER A 119 -20.31 -10.35 -2.08
N LYS A 120 -19.93 -10.82 -3.27
CA LYS A 120 -19.33 -12.13 -3.51
C LYS A 120 -18.03 -12.08 -4.27
N CYS A 121 -17.76 -10.98 -4.97
CA CYS A 121 -16.55 -10.80 -5.76
C CYS A 121 -16.14 -9.33 -5.73
N ALA A 122 -15.01 -9.03 -5.06
CA ALA A 122 -14.51 -7.68 -4.90
C ALA A 122 -13.16 -7.50 -5.62
N LEU A 123 -13.02 -6.38 -6.32
CA LEU A 123 -11.75 -5.86 -6.81
C LEU A 123 -11.22 -4.84 -5.79
N VAL A 124 -10.07 -5.13 -5.18
CA VAL A 124 -9.41 -4.25 -4.22
C VAL A 124 -8.08 -3.79 -4.79
N VAL A 125 -7.90 -2.48 -4.91
CA VAL A 125 -6.75 -1.85 -5.54
C VAL A 125 -6.06 -0.91 -4.57
N GLY A 126 -4.73 -0.95 -4.49
CA GLY A 126 -3.91 0.10 -3.90
C GLY A 126 -3.19 0.86 -5.02
N ALA A 127 -3.39 2.16 -5.16
CA ALA A 127 -2.83 2.94 -6.25
C ALA A 127 -2.40 4.34 -5.78
N GLU A 128 -1.19 4.75 -6.17
CA GLU A 128 -0.64 6.04 -5.73
C GLU A 128 0.24 6.69 -6.81
N THR A 129 0.15 8.01 -6.88
CA THR A 129 1.08 8.89 -7.60
C THR A 129 1.70 9.90 -6.61
N LEU A 130 2.45 9.38 -5.63
CA LEU A 130 3.05 10.19 -4.56
C LEU A 130 4.04 11.22 -5.05
N SER A 131 4.65 10.97 -6.22
CA SER A 131 5.57 11.91 -6.87
C SER A 131 4.94 13.30 -7.12
N ARG A 132 3.60 13.37 -7.18
CA ARG A 132 2.81 14.60 -7.40
C ARG A 132 2.72 15.51 -6.18
N ILE A 133 2.95 14.94 -5.00
CA ILE A 133 2.83 15.64 -3.72
C ILE A 133 4.15 15.66 -2.94
N LEU A 134 5.28 15.40 -3.63
CA LEU A 134 6.63 15.54 -3.06
C LEU A 134 7.14 16.98 -3.21
N ASP A 135 7.86 17.44 -2.20
CA ASP A 135 8.83 18.50 -2.36
C ASP A 135 10.14 17.88 -2.86
N TRP A 136 10.44 18.07 -4.14
CA TRP A 136 11.64 17.51 -4.77
C TRP A 136 12.95 18.18 -4.31
N THR A 137 12.87 19.21 -3.45
CA THR A 137 14.03 19.83 -2.80
C THR A 137 14.29 19.28 -1.39
N ASP A 138 13.31 18.57 -0.79
CA ASP A 138 13.49 17.88 0.50
C ASP A 138 14.05 16.47 0.32
N ARG A 139 15.36 16.33 0.50
CA ARG A 139 16.05 15.03 0.41
C ARG A 139 15.56 13.98 1.41
N ASN A 140 14.85 14.37 2.49
CA ASN A 140 14.37 13.42 3.49
C ASN A 140 13.14 12.66 3.01
N THR A 141 12.42 13.21 2.05
CA THR A 141 11.19 12.63 1.52
C THR A 141 11.32 12.21 0.06
N CYS A 142 11.90 13.03 -0.82
CA CYS A 142 11.95 12.75 -2.26
C CYS A 142 12.74 11.46 -2.61
N VAL A 143 13.67 11.04 -1.76
CA VAL A 143 14.44 9.79 -1.96
C VAL A 143 13.67 8.53 -1.59
N LEU A 144 12.51 8.64 -0.94
CA LEU A 144 11.76 7.49 -0.40
C LEU A 144 10.66 7.03 -1.34
N PHE A 145 9.83 7.96 -1.80
CA PHE A 145 8.54 7.65 -2.39
C PHE A 145 8.62 7.38 -3.89
N GLY A 146 7.75 6.49 -4.35
CA GLY A 146 7.51 6.19 -5.74
C GLY A 146 6.03 6.02 -6.04
N ASP A 147 5.71 5.85 -7.31
CA ASP A 147 4.36 5.69 -7.84
C ASP A 147 4.13 4.23 -8.25
N GLY A 148 2.90 3.78 -8.13
CA GLY A 148 2.55 2.42 -8.53
C GLY A 148 1.13 2.03 -8.16
N ALA A 149 0.71 0.87 -8.63
CA ALA A 149 -0.54 0.24 -8.24
C ALA A 149 -0.38 -1.28 -8.18
N GLY A 150 -1.12 -1.89 -7.27
CA GLY A 150 -1.31 -3.34 -7.20
C GLY A 150 -2.76 -3.64 -6.86
N ALA A 151 -3.26 -4.80 -7.27
CA ALA A 151 -4.65 -5.17 -7.08
C ALA A 151 -4.79 -6.66 -6.76
N VAL A 152 -5.89 -7.00 -6.09
CA VAL A 152 -6.34 -8.37 -5.89
C VAL A 152 -7.82 -8.49 -6.20
N VAL A 153 -8.22 -9.68 -6.63
CA VAL A 153 -9.62 -10.10 -6.64
C VAL A 153 -9.87 -10.99 -5.43
N LEU A 154 -10.89 -10.64 -4.65
CA LEU A 154 -11.39 -11.46 -3.56
C LEU A 154 -12.70 -12.10 -3.99
N GLN A 155 -12.85 -13.39 -3.74
CA GLN A 155 -14.11 -14.11 -3.92
C GLN A 155 -14.55 -14.73 -2.60
N ALA A 156 -15.86 -14.82 -2.36
CA ALA A 156 -16.40 -15.49 -1.19
C ALA A 156 -16.08 -16.98 -1.26
N ASP A 157 -15.45 -17.50 -0.23
CA ASP A 157 -15.05 -18.91 -0.08
C ASP A 157 -15.26 -19.35 1.36
N GLU A 158 -15.50 -20.64 1.60
CA GLU A 158 -15.74 -21.19 2.95
C GLU A 158 -14.46 -21.73 3.61
N GLU A 159 -13.41 -22.02 2.84
CA GLU A 159 -12.20 -22.73 3.31
C GLU A 159 -10.95 -21.84 3.35
N THR A 160 -10.88 -20.82 2.47
CA THR A 160 -9.71 -19.95 2.30
C THR A 160 -10.09 -18.48 2.45
N GLY A 161 -9.11 -17.58 2.46
CA GLY A 161 -9.33 -16.15 2.47
C GLY A 161 -8.96 -15.46 3.78
N ILE A 162 -9.60 -14.33 4.07
CA ILE A 162 -9.28 -13.48 5.22
C ILE A 162 -9.78 -14.13 6.53
N LEU A 163 -8.84 -14.49 7.40
CA LEU A 163 -9.12 -15.05 8.72
C LEU A 163 -9.51 -13.92 9.70
N SER A 164 -8.73 -12.84 9.72
CA SER A 164 -9.02 -11.65 10.52
C SER A 164 -8.39 -10.40 9.93
N SER A 165 -8.95 -9.25 10.29
CA SER A 165 -8.40 -7.92 10.01
C SER A 165 -8.44 -7.06 11.28
N HIS A 166 -7.35 -6.36 11.56
CA HIS A 166 -7.18 -5.48 12.72
C HIS A 166 -6.79 -4.10 12.22
N LEU A 167 -7.62 -3.10 12.49
CA LEU A 167 -7.48 -1.76 11.93
C LEU A 167 -7.51 -0.72 13.05
N HIS A 168 -6.52 0.16 13.10
CA HIS A 168 -6.36 1.15 14.15
C HIS A 168 -5.92 2.50 13.62
N ALA A 169 -6.24 3.56 14.35
CA ALA A 169 -5.75 4.92 14.07
C ALA A 169 -5.53 5.70 15.37
N ASP A 170 -4.59 6.65 15.33
CA ASP A 170 -4.40 7.64 16.38
C ASP A 170 -4.04 9.01 15.75
N GLY A 171 -5.01 9.91 15.72
CA GLY A 171 -4.88 11.25 15.15
C GLY A 171 -3.98 12.21 15.95
N SER A 172 -3.55 11.85 17.17
CA SER A 172 -2.65 12.70 17.96
C SER A 172 -1.26 12.87 17.33
N TYR A 173 -0.93 12.07 16.32
CA TYR A 173 0.35 12.10 15.59
C TYR A 173 0.27 12.83 14.23
N GLU A 174 -0.77 13.61 13.97
CA GLU A 174 -1.04 14.29 12.69
C GLU A 174 0.16 15.05 12.11
N ASN A 175 1.01 15.61 12.96
CA ASN A 175 2.15 16.45 12.57
C ASN A 175 3.46 15.67 12.29
N LEU A 176 3.44 14.32 12.35
CA LEU A 176 4.66 13.52 12.17
C LEU A 176 4.87 13.03 10.73
N LEU A 177 3.77 12.81 10.01
CA LEU A 177 3.78 12.46 8.58
C LEU A 177 2.51 13.05 7.96
N THR A 178 2.65 14.13 7.23
CA THR A 178 1.51 14.93 6.76
C THR A 178 1.77 15.57 5.41
N VAL A 179 0.67 15.91 4.72
CA VAL A 179 0.62 16.89 3.65
C VAL A 179 -0.26 18.02 4.17
N THR A 180 0.26 19.24 4.26
CA THR A 180 -0.36 20.33 5.00
C THR A 180 -1.49 21.05 4.27
N TYR A 181 -1.82 20.63 3.06
CA TYR A 181 -2.89 21.21 2.26
C TYR A 181 -3.97 20.17 1.90
N GLY A 182 -5.16 20.65 1.67
CA GLY A 182 -6.31 19.84 1.24
C GLY A 182 -7.41 20.74 0.67
N VAL A 183 -8.46 20.12 0.13
CA VAL A 183 -9.55 20.86 -0.53
C VAL A 183 -10.22 21.86 0.41
N SER A 184 -10.49 21.47 1.66
CA SER A 184 -11.22 22.31 2.62
C SER A 184 -10.38 23.47 3.18
N THR A 185 -9.05 23.35 3.17
CA THR A 185 -8.18 24.43 3.66
C THR A 185 -8.10 25.60 2.69
N GLY A 186 -8.49 25.40 1.43
CA GLY A 186 -8.50 26.42 0.39
C GLY A 186 -7.11 27.01 0.09
N LYS A 187 -6.06 26.45 0.63
CA LYS A 187 -4.72 26.98 0.46
C LYS A 187 -4.21 26.70 -0.95
N ARG A 188 -3.71 27.75 -1.60
CA ARG A 188 -3.14 27.74 -2.95
C ARG A 188 -1.70 27.19 -3.00
N GLU A 189 -1.16 26.73 -1.90
CA GLU A 189 0.25 26.26 -1.78
C GLU A 189 0.59 25.16 -2.79
N ILE A 190 -0.39 24.34 -3.19
CA ILE A 190 -0.24 23.36 -4.28
C ILE A 190 0.07 24.05 -5.62
N LEU A 191 -0.60 25.18 -5.90
CA LEU A 191 -0.46 25.91 -7.17
C LEU A 191 0.83 26.74 -7.23
N GLU A 192 1.42 27.03 -6.07
CA GLU A 192 2.62 27.86 -5.93
C GLU A 192 3.90 27.01 -5.74
N GLY A 193 3.78 25.66 -5.76
CA GLY A 193 4.92 24.76 -5.63
C GLY A 193 5.54 24.73 -4.22
N SER A 194 4.88 25.32 -3.22
CA SER A 194 5.32 25.32 -1.84
C SER A 194 4.42 24.41 -1.01
N GLY A 195 4.92 23.23 -0.68
CA GLY A 195 4.24 22.27 0.17
C GLY A 195 4.21 20.87 -0.45
N GLY A 196 4.64 19.91 0.33
CA GLY A 196 4.69 18.52 -0.05
C GLY A 196 4.55 17.64 1.17
N ILE A 197 4.88 16.37 1.02
CA ILE A 197 4.96 15.42 2.14
C ILE A 197 6.03 15.91 3.11
N SER A 198 5.63 16.15 4.35
CA SER A 198 6.52 16.46 5.47
C SER A 198 6.58 15.28 6.44
N MET A 199 7.80 14.90 6.87
CA MET A 199 8.00 13.72 7.71
C MET A 199 9.07 13.94 8.78
N LYS A 200 8.73 13.65 10.03
CA LYS A 200 9.69 13.53 11.14
C LYS A 200 10.20 12.08 11.23
N GLY A 201 11.12 11.74 10.35
CA GLY A 201 11.50 10.35 10.05
C GLY A 201 11.91 9.50 11.25
N ASN A 202 12.61 10.08 12.27
CA ASN A 202 13.03 9.34 13.47
C ASN A 202 11.84 8.95 14.35
N GLU A 203 10.88 9.86 14.53
CA GLU A 203 9.66 9.63 15.31
C GLU A 203 8.76 8.62 14.60
N VAL A 204 8.55 8.80 13.29
CA VAL A 204 7.79 7.86 12.45
C VAL A 204 8.40 6.46 12.54
N PHE A 205 9.74 6.33 12.41
CA PHE A 205 10.43 5.04 12.52
C PHE A 205 10.17 4.34 13.85
N LYS A 206 10.34 5.07 14.99
CA LYS A 206 10.14 4.51 16.33
C LYS A 206 8.69 4.03 16.53
N MET A 207 7.73 4.84 16.09
CA MET A 207 6.32 4.49 16.20
C MET A 207 5.97 3.30 15.32
N ALA A 208 6.42 3.25 14.07
CA ALA A 208 6.18 2.14 13.14
C ALA A 208 6.68 0.81 13.73
N VAL A 209 7.96 0.75 14.16
CA VAL A 209 8.54 -0.50 14.71
C VAL A 209 7.79 -1.00 15.94
N ASN A 210 7.43 -0.10 16.86
CA ASN A 210 6.71 -0.47 18.08
C ASN A 210 5.28 -0.93 17.76
N THR A 211 4.60 -0.24 16.87
CA THR A 211 3.20 -0.49 16.53
C THR A 211 3.03 -1.76 15.69
N LEU A 212 3.87 -1.96 14.67
CA LEU A 212 3.87 -3.17 13.86
C LEU A 212 4.16 -4.41 14.72
N GLY A 213 5.07 -4.30 15.70
CA GLY A 213 5.30 -5.42 16.62
C GLY A 213 4.09 -5.77 17.48
N ARG A 214 3.29 -4.77 17.90
CA ARG A 214 2.07 -5.00 18.71
C ARG A 214 0.94 -5.58 17.86
N ILE A 215 0.74 -5.09 16.64
CA ILE A 215 -0.33 -5.59 15.78
C ILE A 215 -0.13 -7.05 15.39
N VAL A 216 1.13 -7.50 15.24
CA VAL A 216 1.45 -8.91 15.06
C VAL A 216 0.99 -9.74 16.24
N ASP A 217 1.35 -9.34 17.47
CA ASP A 217 0.98 -10.08 18.68
C ASP A 217 -0.57 -10.10 18.83
N GLU A 218 -1.26 -8.99 18.55
CA GLU A 218 -2.74 -8.88 18.56
C GLU A 218 -3.37 -9.84 17.56
N THR A 219 -2.88 -9.86 16.31
CA THR A 219 -3.42 -10.72 15.25
C THR A 219 -3.26 -12.19 15.58
N LEU A 220 -2.10 -12.61 16.07
CA LEU A 220 -1.83 -13.98 16.45
C LEU A 220 -2.72 -14.42 17.63
N GLN A 221 -2.82 -13.58 18.66
CA GLN A 221 -3.67 -13.86 19.82
C GLN A 221 -5.15 -14.01 19.43
N HIS A 222 -5.64 -13.16 18.51
CA HIS A 222 -7.04 -13.23 18.06
C HIS A 222 -7.36 -14.55 17.34
N ASN A 223 -6.38 -15.13 16.65
CA ASN A 223 -6.57 -16.34 15.85
C ASN A 223 -6.08 -17.61 16.55
N ASP A 224 -5.68 -17.54 17.84
CA ASP A 224 -5.09 -18.65 18.58
C ASP A 224 -3.90 -19.30 17.85
N MET A 225 -3.07 -18.45 17.21
CA MET A 225 -1.92 -18.87 16.38
C MET A 225 -0.59 -18.46 16.98
N GLU A 226 0.46 -19.23 16.65
CA GLU A 226 1.84 -18.92 16.99
C GLU A 226 2.57 -18.29 15.79
N LYS A 227 3.70 -17.63 16.04
CA LYS A 227 4.53 -17.01 14.98
C LYS A 227 5.00 -18.00 13.90
N SER A 228 5.15 -19.26 14.28
CA SER A 228 5.53 -20.37 13.37
C SER A 228 4.46 -20.71 12.34
N ASP A 229 3.21 -20.35 12.60
CA ASP A 229 2.07 -20.66 11.74
C ASP A 229 1.96 -19.69 10.56
N ILE A 230 2.73 -18.60 10.60
CA ILE A 230 2.82 -17.62 9.50
C ILE A 230 3.85 -18.14 8.49
N ASP A 231 3.41 -18.41 7.26
CA ASP A 231 4.31 -18.80 6.18
C ASP A 231 5.05 -17.61 5.59
N TRP A 232 4.36 -16.50 5.37
CA TRP A 232 4.94 -15.29 4.77
C TRP A 232 4.49 -14.02 5.47
N LEU A 233 5.45 -13.11 5.66
CA LEU A 233 5.18 -11.71 5.99
C LEU A 233 5.25 -10.87 4.70
N VAL A 234 4.17 -10.14 4.39
CA VAL A 234 4.10 -9.17 3.29
C VAL A 234 3.87 -7.78 3.88
N PRO A 235 4.93 -7.10 4.33
CA PRO A 235 4.81 -5.82 5.01
C PRO A 235 4.71 -4.66 4.02
N HIS A 236 4.19 -3.53 4.48
CA HIS A 236 4.37 -2.26 3.82
C HIS A 236 5.85 -1.98 3.54
N GLN A 237 6.19 -1.58 2.32
CA GLN A 237 7.54 -1.36 1.84
C GLN A 237 8.03 0.08 2.13
N ALA A 238 8.01 0.49 3.41
CA ALA A 238 8.43 1.84 3.82
C ALA A 238 9.94 2.06 3.67
N ASN A 239 10.72 1.20 4.31
CA ASN A 239 12.16 1.06 4.16
C ASN A 239 12.64 -0.27 4.78
N ILE A 240 13.81 -0.72 4.35
CA ILE A 240 14.37 -2.03 4.77
C ILE A 240 14.59 -2.13 6.29
N ARG A 241 14.85 -1.02 6.99
CA ARG A 241 15.14 -1.04 8.44
C ARG A 241 13.87 -1.34 9.24
N ILE A 242 12.70 -0.82 8.82
CA ILE A 242 11.40 -1.13 9.41
C ILE A 242 11.07 -2.59 9.12
N ILE A 243 11.17 -3.04 7.88
CA ILE A 243 10.91 -4.44 7.48
C ILE A 243 11.75 -5.42 8.31
N ASN A 244 13.05 -5.17 8.44
CA ASN A 244 13.96 -5.99 9.24
C ASN A 244 13.60 -5.97 10.75
N ALA A 245 13.10 -4.85 11.27
CA ALA A 245 12.70 -4.75 12.67
C ALA A 245 11.44 -5.58 12.95
N THR A 246 10.46 -5.55 12.04
CA THR A 246 9.24 -6.38 12.16
C THR A 246 9.57 -7.87 12.00
N ALA A 247 10.36 -8.26 11.02
CA ALA A 247 10.81 -9.64 10.84
C ALA A 247 11.47 -10.20 12.13
N ARG A 248 12.33 -9.39 12.77
CA ARG A 248 12.93 -9.77 14.06
C ARG A 248 11.90 -9.92 15.19
N LYS A 249 10.88 -9.07 15.22
CA LYS A 249 9.80 -9.16 16.22
C LYS A 249 8.99 -10.45 16.06
N LEU A 250 8.75 -10.88 14.82
CA LEU A 250 8.16 -12.17 14.47
C LEU A 250 9.11 -13.36 14.71
N SER A 251 10.38 -13.14 14.97
CA SER A 251 11.42 -14.18 14.92
C SER A 251 11.47 -14.92 13.58
N MET A 252 11.13 -14.22 12.50
CA MET A 252 11.02 -14.76 11.15
C MET A 252 12.31 -14.50 10.36
N SER A 253 12.76 -15.52 9.62
CA SER A 253 13.87 -15.37 8.66
C SER A 253 13.45 -14.44 7.52
N LEU A 254 14.39 -13.61 7.04
CA LEU A 254 14.14 -12.71 5.91
C LEU A 254 13.77 -13.44 4.62
N ASP A 255 14.09 -14.73 4.49
CA ASP A 255 13.69 -15.56 3.36
C ASP A 255 12.17 -15.79 3.28
N ARG A 256 11.45 -15.54 4.39
CA ARG A 256 9.99 -15.60 4.51
C ARG A 256 9.34 -14.22 4.59
N VAL A 257 10.08 -13.18 4.26
CA VAL A 257 9.61 -11.79 4.20
C VAL A 257 9.68 -11.29 2.77
N VAL A 258 8.58 -10.80 2.25
CA VAL A 258 8.57 -10.23 0.91
C VAL A 258 9.19 -8.83 0.94
N ILE A 259 10.26 -8.65 0.20
CA ILE A 259 11.01 -7.38 0.10
C ILE A 259 11.04 -6.97 -1.37
N THR A 260 10.51 -5.79 -1.67
CA THR A 260 10.48 -5.18 -3.01
C THR A 260 10.84 -3.68 -2.97
N VAL A 261 11.12 -3.17 -1.77
CA VAL A 261 11.43 -1.76 -1.54
C VAL A 261 12.64 -1.27 -2.33
N ASP A 262 13.59 -2.15 -2.65
CA ASP A 262 14.78 -1.85 -3.44
C ASP A 262 14.43 -1.45 -4.89
N LYS A 263 13.33 -2.00 -5.44
CA LYS A 263 12.89 -1.78 -6.82
C LYS A 263 11.81 -0.72 -6.96
N HIS A 264 10.89 -0.66 -6.00
CA HIS A 264 9.69 0.18 -6.11
C HIS A 264 9.75 1.44 -5.23
N GLY A 265 10.66 1.49 -4.24
CA GLY A 265 10.61 2.51 -3.20
C GLY A 265 9.36 2.34 -2.32
N ASN A 266 8.98 3.42 -1.64
CA ASN A 266 7.74 3.47 -0.87
C ASN A 266 6.59 3.97 -1.76
N THR A 267 5.70 3.07 -2.15
CA THR A 267 4.50 3.36 -2.97
C THR A 267 3.22 3.44 -2.13
N SER A 268 3.32 3.75 -0.83
CA SER A 268 2.18 3.92 0.09
C SER A 268 1.18 2.74 0.03
N ALA A 269 -0.11 3.00 -0.26
CA ALA A 269 -1.14 1.96 -0.34
C ALA A 269 -0.86 0.88 -1.40
N ALA A 270 -0.11 1.19 -2.46
CA ALA A 270 0.23 0.23 -3.50
C ALA A 270 1.33 -0.77 -3.08
N SER A 271 2.08 -0.50 -2.00
CA SER A 271 3.29 -1.27 -1.68
C SER A 271 3.01 -2.72 -1.29
N VAL A 272 1.99 -2.96 -0.48
CA VAL A 272 1.62 -4.33 -0.05
C VAL A 272 1.11 -5.16 -1.23
N PRO A 273 0.15 -4.70 -2.07
CA PRO A 273 -0.32 -5.49 -3.18
C PRO A 273 0.75 -5.69 -4.27
N LEU A 274 1.65 -4.72 -4.51
CA LEU A 274 2.80 -4.90 -5.40
C LEU A 274 3.77 -5.97 -4.87
N ALA A 275 4.07 -5.97 -3.58
CA ALA A 275 4.92 -6.98 -2.96
C ALA A 275 4.29 -8.37 -3.03
N LEU A 276 2.97 -8.46 -2.78
CA LEU A 276 2.21 -9.70 -2.89
C LEU A 276 2.24 -10.23 -4.32
N ASP A 277 1.95 -9.41 -5.33
CA ASP A 277 1.97 -9.78 -6.75
C ASP A 277 3.34 -10.35 -7.17
N VAL A 278 4.43 -9.68 -6.79
CA VAL A 278 5.80 -10.17 -7.07
C VAL A 278 6.03 -11.55 -6.48
N ALA A 279 5.67 -11.77 -5.21
CA ALA A 279 5.94 -13.04 -4.53
C ALA A 279 5.04 -14.20 -4.99
N VAL A 280 3.83 -13.90 -5.44
CA VAL A 280 2.92 -14.88 -6.06
C VAL A 280 3.42 -15.26 -7.45
N ARG A 281 3.75 -14.28 -8.30
CA ARG A 281 4.19 -14.54 -9.68
C ARG A 281 5.55 -15.21 -9.78
N ASP A 282 6.46 -14.96 -8.85
CA ASP A 282 7.76 -15.65 -8.83
C ASP A 282 7.71 -17.02 -8.14
N GLY A 283 6.53 -17.42 -7.66
CA GLY A 283 6.27 -18.75 -7.10
C GLY A 283 6.75 -18.96 -5.67
N ARG A 284 7.17 -17.91 -4.97
CA ARG A 284 7.48 -17.99 -3.53
C ARG A 284 6.24 -18.30 -2.72
N ILE A 285 5.18 -17.50 -2.88
CA ILE A 285 3.89 -17.71 -2.21
C ILE A 285 3.05 -18.72 -2.99
N LYS A 286 2.50 -19.71 -2.29
CA LYS A 286 1.70 -20.81 -2.86
C LYS A 286 0.34 -20.89 -2.19
N LYS A 287 -0.63 -21.47 -2.92
CA LYS A 287 -1.97 -21.74 -2.37
C LYS A 287 -1.89 -22.59 -1.11
N GLY A 288 -2.69 -22.24 -0.13
CA GLY A 288 -2.77 -22.89 1.17
C GLY A 288 -1.80 -22.34 2.22
N GLU A 289 -0.90 -21.42 1.86
CA GLU A 289 -0.01 -20.77 2.82
C GLU A 289 -0.68 -19.65 3.59
N THR A 290 -0.26 -19.44 4.83
CA THR A 290 -0.76 -18.38 5.72
C THR A 290 0.09 -17.13 5.57
N LEU A 291 -0.56 -16.03 5.19
CA LEU A 291 0.10 -14.74 4.97
C LEU A 291 -0.31 -13.74 6.03
N MET A 292 0.66 -12.99 6.56
CA MET A 292 0.43 -11.78 7.34
C MET A 292 0.74 -10.56 6.48
N LEU A 293 -0.27 -9.79 6.13
CA LEU A 293 -0.11 -8.46 5.54
C LEU A 293 -0.15 -7.43 6.66
N GLU A 294 0.75 -6.47 6.67
CA GLU A 294 0.76 -5.41 7.67
C GLU A 294 1.20 -4.08 7.08
N ALA A 295 0.69 -2.99 7.64
CA ALA A 295 1.06 -1.65 7.24
C ALA A 295 0.96 -0.66 8.38
N PHE A 296 1.73 0.43 8.24
CA PHE A 296 1.72 1.60 9.10
C PHE A 296 1.87 2.85 8.21
N GLY A 297 1.08 3.87 8.47
CA GLY A 297 1.05 5.08 7.62
C GLY A 297 0.67 6.35 8.36
N GLY A 298 0.67 7.45 7.61
CA GLY A 298 0.23 8.74 8.09
C GLY A 298 -1.16 8.69 8.73
N GLY A 299 -1.35 9.54 9.76
CA GLY A 299 -2.58 9.59 10.52
C GLY A 299 -2.30 9.72 12.03
N PHE A 300 -1.67 8.79 12.83
CA PHE A 300 -1.24 7.52 12.23
C PHE A 300 -2.38 6.55 12.05
N THR A 301 -2.22 5.70 11.02
CA THR A 301 -3.04 4.51 10.83
C THR A 301 -2.15 3.28 10.81
N TRP A 302 -2.64 2.14 11.28
CA TRP A 302 -1.95 0.86 11.17
C TRP A 302 -2.93 -0.28 11.13
N GLY A 303 -2.50 -1.42 10.66
CA GLY A 303 -3.33 -2.60 10.62
C GLY A 303 -2.62 -3.81 10.07
N SER A 304 -3.30 -4.93 10.22
CA SER A 304 -2.93 -6.23 9.68
C SER A 304 -4.13 -6.95 9.08
N VAL A 305 -3.85 -7.79 8.11
CA VAL A 305 -4.76 -8.82 7.60
C VAL A 305 -4.03 -10.15 7.64
N LEU A 306 -4.62 -11.11 8.33
CA LEU A 306 -4.20 -12.50 8.31
C LEU A 306 -5.09 -13.25 7.34
N LEU A 307 -4.49 -13.96 6.40
CA LEU A 307 -5.23 -14.70 5.39
C LEU A 307 -4.58 -16.04 5.05
N LYS A 308 -5.39 -16.96 4.57
CA LYS A 308 -4.96 -18.19 3.92
C LYS A 308 -5.10 -18.03 2.42
N TYR A 309 -3.97 -18.07 1.71
CA TYR A 309 -3.89 -17.79 0.28
C TYR A 309 -4.39 -18.96 -0.57
#